data_7d0a332c7725e4f18d01fa99198ec5d7
#
_entry.id   7d0a332c7725e4f18d01fa99198ec5d7
#
_cell.length_a   1.000
_cell.length_b   1.000
_cell.length_c   1.000
_cell.angle_alpha   90.00
_cell.angle_beta   90.00
_cell.angle_gamma   90.00
#
_symmetry.space_group_name_H-M   'P 1'
#
loop_
_entity.id
_entity.type
_entity.pdbx_description
1 polymer ?
#
loop_
_entity_poly.entity_id
_entity_poly.type
_entity_poly.pdbx_seq_one_letter_code
_entity_poly.pdbx_strand_id
1 'polypeptide(L)'
;VTRNTPPRSNGSSGKGARKGAAKPGQVARPRWGKPVRPAATDRDGFTAQTAPLAPGERAPERPAPAEQRKEKPKQAAKQGAKQGAKDQPKGAERPRKQAVRPPKALRAVRAPRAEAAPRGPGGDPLVGERYEVEVGPVAHGGGHCVARHEGRVLFVRHALPGETVIAQVTEGTTKSRFLRADAVEVLTPAKDRIAPPCPFSGPGKCGGCDWQHVTPGGQRKLKVQVLTEQLAKLAGLTPAEAGWDGSVEPVGDKLPAGQVPAWRSRVQYTVDQATGKVGLRKHRSHDIQPIDRCLIASEGVTELGIEARDWPGVASVEVIAASGSSDRQVVLTPAPGAQLPLVELDKPVSIARIDDHDNIHKVHGRSFVRERAAGRTWRVSNGGFWQIHPEAPDTLVDAVLDGLDPQWGENALDLYCGVGLFAGALADRVGEEGAVLAIESSKQAVVDARHNLAVLDNVRIECDRVETLLPRTGITATDLIVLDPPRAGAGRETVAHLVGLGARRIAYVACDPAALSRDLAFFREGGYRPVSLRAFDLFPMTHHFECVAILEPVGE
;
A
#
# COMPACT_ATOMS: atom_id res chain seq x y z
N VAL A 1 12.84 -64.52 20.05
CA VAL A 1 13.80 -65.21 20.88
C VAL A 1 14.83 -64.21 21.33
N THR A 2 14.85 -64.09 22.59
CA THR A 2 15.75 -63.72 23.68
C THR A 2 16.09 -62.25 23.92
N ARG A 3 15.63 -61.87 25.10
CA ARG A 3 16.00 -60.76 25.97
C ARG A 3 17.47 -60.81 26.37
N ASN A 4 18.07 -59.62 26.65
CA ASN A 4 18.96 -59.46 27.80
C ASN A 4 19.07 -57.99 28.21
N THR A 5 18.80 -57.75 29.49
CA THR A 5 18.94 -56.48 30.24
C THR A 5 20.20 -56.56 31.12
N PRO A 6 20.93 -55.43 31.40
CA PRO A 6 22.15 -55.37 32.18
C PRO A 6 21.89 -55.05 33.69
N PRO A 7 22.88 -55.22 34.57
CA PRO A 7 22.72 -54.96 35.99
C PRO A 7 23.19 -53.57 36.44
N ARG A 8 22.62 -53.10 37.52
CA ARG A 8 22.96 -51.90 38.32
C ARG A 8 24.23 -52.14 39.15
N SER A 9 25.05 -51.09 39.35
CA SER A 9 25.93 -50.97 40.50
C SER A 9 25.94 -49.57 41.07
N ASN A 10 25.75 -49.50 42.41
CA ASN A 10 25.85 -48.33 43.29
C ASN A 10 27.30 -47.93 43.58
N GLY A 11 27.51 -46.66 43.93
CA GLY A 11 28.73 -46.30 44.67
C GLY A 11 29.10 -44.80 44.70
N SER A 12 28.67 -44.15 45.78
CA SER A 12 29.34 -43.13 46.61
C SER A 12 29.92 -41.82 46.07
N SER A 13 29.33 -40.75 46.58
CA SER A 13 29.90 -39.48 47.14
C SER A 13 31.31 -39.01 46.77
N GLY A 14 31.39 -37.78 46.21
CA GLY A 14 32.58 -36.96 46.16
C GLY A 14 32.18 -35.50 45.90
N LYS A 15 32.23 -34.68 46.98
CA LYS A 15 32.12 -33.20 46.87
C LYS A 15 33.37 -32.63 46.23
N GLY A 16 33.24 -32.07 45.02
CA GLY A 16 34.28 -31.30 44.36
C GLY A 16 33.69 -29.98 43.84
N ALA A 17 34.04 -28.85 44.44
CA ALA A 17 33.69 -27.53 43.99
C ALA A 17 34.28 -27.27 42.59
N ARG A 18 33.43 -27.16 41.57
CA ARG A 18 33.80 -26.63 40.25
C ARG A 18 33.55 -25.14 40.20
N LYS A 19 34.60 -24.35 40.07
CA LYS A 19 34.60 -22.95 39.68
C LYS A 19 33.85 -22.80 38.36
N GLY A 20 32.82 -21.93 38.35
CA GLY A 20 32.05 -21.62 37.15
C GLY A 20 32.94 -20.95 36.10
N ALA A 21 32.93 -21.51 34.91
CA ALA A 21 33.43 -20.83 33.73
C ALA A 21 32.46 -19.72 33.36
N ALA A 22 32.94 -18.48 33.32
CA ALA A 22 32.18 -17.33 32.84
C ALA A 22 31.77 -17.56 31.37
N LYS A 23 30.48 -17.39 31.07
CA LYS A 23 30.00 -17.30 29.70
C LYS A 23 30.59 -16.05 29.04
N PRO A 24 30.94 -16.07 27.73
CA PRO A 24 31.42 -14.88 27.03
C PRO A 24 30.35 -13.77 27.09
N GLY A 25 30.83 -12.54 27.30
CA GLY A 25 30.04 -11.38 27.67
C GLY A 25 28.84 -11.12 26.80
N GLN A 26 27.68 -11.12 27.41
CA GLN A 26 26.50 -10.44 26.86
C GLN A 26 26.82 -8.92 26.90
N VAL A 27 26.98 -8.33 25.71
CA VAL A 27 26.96 -6.88 25.54
C VAL A 27 25.59 -6.40 26.02
N ALA A 28 25.59 -5.47 27.00
CA ALA A 28 24.36 -4.89 27.51
C ALA A 28 23.58 -4.25 26.35
N ARG A 29 22.39 -4.80 26.04
CA ARG A 29 21.50 -4.28 24.99
C ARG A 29 21.06 -2.86 25.37
N PRO A 30 21.10 -1.88 24.46
CA PRO A 30 20.60 -0.54 24.74
C PRO A 30 19.06 -0.64 24.95
N ARG A 31 18.60 -0.31 26.15
CA ARG A 31 17.17 -0.17 26.42
C ARG A 31 16.70 1.16 25.83
N TRP A 32 15.84 1.10 24.82
CA TRP A 32 15.10 2.28 24.37
C TRP A 32 14.20 2.72 25.54
N GLY A 33 14.27 4.02 25.92
CA GLY A 33 13.43 4.51 27.01
C GLY A 33 11.96 4.20 26.76
N LYS A 34 11.24 3.69 27.79
CA LYS A 34 9.80 3.42 27.70
C LYS A 34 9.06 4.67 27.22
N PRO A 35 8.07 4.55 26.35
CA PRO A 35 7.31 5.69 25.85
C PRO A 35 6.65 6.42 27.02
N VAL A 36 6.89 7.74 27.10
CA VAL A 36 6.17 8.61 28.04
C VAL A 36 4.79 8.85 27.43
N ARG A 37 3.73 8.41 28.11
CA ARG A 37 2.34 8.70 27.68
C ARG A 37 2.17 10.22 27.61
N PRO A 38 1.75 10.78 26.45
CA PRO A 38 1.23 12.15 26.46
C PRO A 38 -0.04 12.17 27.29
N ALA A 39 -0.18 13.16 28.19
CA ALA A 39 -1.41 13.37 28.95
C ALA A 39 -2.59 13.45 27.99
N ALA A 40 -3.60 12.59 28.19
CA ALA A 40 -4.81 12.57 27.40
C ALA A 40 -5.53 13.91 27.57
N THR A 41 -5.53 14.73 26.54
CA THR A 41 -6.45 15.87 26.41
C THR A 41 -7.69 15.37 25.69
N ASP A 42 -8.64 14.84 26.46
CA ASP A 42 -9.99 14.56 25.98
C ASP A 42 -10.67 15.85 25.54
N ARG A 43 -10.98 15.95 24.26
CA ARG A 43 -11.92 16.90 23.71
C ARG A 43 -13.03 16.25 22.87
N ASP A 44 -13.34 15.00 23.08
CA ASP A 44 -14.58 14.39 22.58
C ASP A 44 -15.08 13.41 23.66
N GLY A 45 -16.08 13.88 24.41
CA GLY A 45 -16.71 13.09 25.47
C GLY A 45 -17.40 11.83 24.94
N PHE A 46 -16.75 10.70 25.13
CA PHE A 46 -17.39 9.38 25.01
C PHE A 46 -16.82 8.45 26.08
N THR A 47 -17.58 8.28 27.16
CA THR A 47 -17.36 7.22 28.14
C THR A 47 -17.88 5.90 27.56
N ALA A 48 -16.97 4.94 27.38
CA ALA A 48 -17.33 3.56 27.12
C ALA A 48 -17.73 2.88 28.43
N GLN A 49 -19.03 2.61 28.61
CA GLN A 49 -19.52 1.59 29.54
C GLN A 49 -20.36 0.61 28.74
N THR A 50 -19.87 -0.60 28.58
CA THR A 50 -20.65 -1.75 28.15
C THR A 50 -20.60 -2.80 29.24
N ALA A 51 -21.68 -2.83 30.05
CA ALA A 51 -22.10 -4.02 30.79
C ALA A 51 -23.31 -4.64 30.05
N PRO A 52 -23.45 -5.97 30.00
CA PRO A 52 -24.55 -6.61 29.29
C PRO A 52 -25.85 -6.46 30.09
N LEU A 53 -26.93 -6.06 29.41
CA LEU A 53 -28.29 -5.96 29.94
C LEU A 53 -28.93 -7.34 30.06
N ALA A 54 -29.52 -7.61 31.21
CA ALA A 54 -30.42 -8.74 31.46
C ALA A 54 -31.77 -8.52 30.76
N PRO A 55 -32.53 -9.59 30.38
CA PRO A 55 -33.76 -9.43 29.65
C PRO A 55 -34.93 -9.06 30.55
N GLY A 56 -35.56 -7.90 30.29
CA GLY A 56 -36.89 -7.64 30.89
C GLY A 56 -37.25 -6.22 31.29
N GLU A 57 -36.55 -5.14 31.00
CA GLU A 57 -36.97 -3.80 31.38
C GLU A 57 -37.28 -2.88 30.19
N ARG A 58 -38.49 -2.27 30.24
CA ARG A 58 -38.98 -1.27 29.24
C ARG A 58 -38.41 0.11 29.56
N ALA A 59 -37.98 0.82 28.50
CA ALA A 59 -37.47 2.18 28.57
C ALA A 59 -38.59 3.22 28.85
N PRO A 60 -38.28 4.32 29.60
CA PRO A 60 -39.23 5.41 29.83
C PRO A 60 -39.22 6.42 28.64
N GLU A 61 -40.42 6.97 28.35
CA GLU A 61 -40.69 7.96 27.32
C GLU A 61 -40.02 9.32 27.60
N ARG A 62 -39.56 9.98 26.55
CA ARG A 62 -38.97 11.32 26.58
C ARG A 62 -40.04 12.42 26.47
N PRO A 63 -39.94 13.52 27.22
CA PRO A 63 -40.79 14.70 27.01
C PRO A 63 -40.31 15.58 25.85
N ALA A 64 -41.27 16.26 25.21
CA ALA A 64 -41.12 17.12 24.06
C ALA A 64 -40.35 18.44 24.34
N PRO A 65 -39.71 19.07 23.31
CA PRO A 65 -38.92 20.28 23.50
C PRO A 65 -39.79 21.54 23.48
N ALA A 66 -39.42 22.50 24.36
CA ALA A 66 -40.00 23.82 24.43
C ALA A 66 -39.41 24.79 23.39
N GLU A 67 -40.31 25.58 22.78
CA GLU A 67 -39.98 26.68 21.85
C GLU A 67 -39.20 27.79 22.54
N GLN A 68 -38.16 28.31 21.90
CA GLN A 68 -37.55 29.60 22.24
C GLN A 68 -37.47 30.54 21.06
N ARG A 69 -37.92 31.75 21.37
CA ARG A 69 -38.16 32.94 20.55
C ARG A 69 -36.88 33.48 19.89
N LYS A 70 -37.08 33.99 18.67
CA LYS A 70 -36.12 34.81 17.87
C LYS A 70 -36.05 36.24 18.43
N GLU A 71 -34.85 36.75 18.65
CA GLU A 71 -34.58 38.19 18.69
C GLU A 71 -33.45 38.55 17.70
N LYS A 72 -33.72 39.59 16.88
CA LYS A 72 -32.79 40.18 15.91
C LYS A 72 -32.00 41.33 16.57
N PRO A 73 -30.72 41.54 16.27
CA PRO A 73 -30.07 42.81 16.54
C PRO A 73 -30.04 43.73 15.34
N LYS A 74 -30.17 45.02 15.67
CA LYS A 74 -30.26 46.20 14.82
C LYS A 74 -28.90 46.63 14.25
N GLN A 75 -28.99 47.21 13.05
CA GLN A 75 -27.94 47.98 12.37
C GLN A 75 -27.61 49.29 13.10
N ALA A 76 -26.37 49.75 13.05
CA ALA A 76 -26.00 51.15 13.15
C ALA A 76 -24.76 51.47 12.28
N ALA A 77 -24.83 52.65 11.69
CA ALA A 77 -24.16 53.13 10.52
C ALA A 77 -22.89 53.97 10.80
N LYS A 78 -22.06 53.99 9.76
CA LYS A 78 -21.25 55.10 9.15
C LYS A 78 -20.80 56.34 9.97
N GLN A 79 -19.53 56.70 9.80
CA GLN A 79 -18.89 57.99 9.35
C GLN A 79 -17.43 57.94 9.79
N GLY A 80 -16.36 58.28 9.07
CA GLY A 80 -16.15 59.25 8.04
C GLY A 80 -14.88 60.08 8.35
N ALA A 81 -14.07 60.37 7.32
CA ALA A 81 -13.05 61.43 7.19
C ALA A 81 -11.60 61.17 7.65
N LYS A 82 -10.66 61.05 6.75
CA LYS A 82 -9.82 61.99 5.96
C LYS A 82 -8.67 62.69 6.71
N GLN A 83 -7.49 62.56 6.10
CA GLN A 83 -6.36 63.50 5.92
C GLN A 83 -5.22 63.56 6.95
N GLY A 84 -4.00 63.46 6.37
CA GLY A 84 -2.81 64.15 6.87
C GLY A 84 -1.49 63.46 6.53
N ALA A 85 -0.79 64.01 5.52
CA ALA A 85 0.53 63.61 5.04
C ALA A 85 1.67 64.16 5.92
N LYS A 86 2.85 63.54 5.73
CA LYS A 86 4.24 64.06 5.86
C LYS A 86 5.06 63.59 7.06
N ASP A 87 6.13 63.02 6.68
CA ASP A 87 7.57 63.22 6.88
C ASP A 87 8.34 61.97 7.36
N GLN A 88 9.32 61.63 6.54
CA GLN A 88 10.41 60.68 6.88
C GLN A 88 11.40 61.32 7.85
N PRO A 89 12.14 60.53 8.63
CA PRO A 89 13.54 60.35 8.29
C PRO A 89 14.08 58.92 8.43
N LYS A 90 15.24 58.75 7.79
CA LYS A 90 16.05 57.58 7.53
C LYS A 90 16.66 56.91 8.77
N GLY A 91 16.81 55.58 8.66
CA GLY A 91 18.01 54.89 9.13
C GLY A 91 17.89 54.02 10.38
N ALA A 92 17.74 52.71 10.20
CA ALA A 92 18.39 51.68 11.01
C ALA A 92 18.17 50.31 10.37
N GLU A 93 19.24 49.63 10.03
CA GLU A 93 19.28 48.26 9.57
C GLU A 93 18.69 47.31 10.63
N ARG A 94 17.75 46.48 10.23
CA ARG A 94 17.32 45.30 11.00
C ARG A 94 17.67 44.04 10.25
N PRO A 95 18.09 42.97 10.94
CA PRO A 95 18.58 41.75 10.31
C PRO A 95 17.45 41.00 9.57
N ARG A 96 17.77 40.50 8.38
CA ARG A 96 16.91 39.68 7.54
C ARG A 96 16.51 38.40 8.29
N LYS A 97 15.24 38.28 8.67
CA LYS A 97 14.63 37.01 9.04
C LYS A 97 14.53 36.17 7.76
N GLN A 98 15.28 35.10 7.70
CA GLN A 98 15.09 34.04 6.72
C GLN A 98 13.67 33.49 6.88
N ALA A 99 12.82 33.67 5.89
CA ALA A 99 11.53 33.03 5.82
C ALA A 99 11.75 31.51 5.56
N VAL A 100 11.52 30.73 6.59
CA VAL A 100 11.41 29.27 6.49
C VAL A 100 10.22 28.96 5.60
N ARG A 101 10.47 28.43 4.40
CA ARG A 101 9.41 27.88 3.54
C ARG A 101 8.77 26.68 4.25
N PRO A 102 7.43 26.60 4.33
CA PRO A 102 6.78 25.42 4.86
C PRO A 102 7.11 24.20 3.97
N PRO A 103 7.29 22.99 4.55
CA PRO A 103 7.55 21.79 3.80
C PRO A 103 6.37 21.50 2.87
N LYS A 104 6.67 21.13 1.62
CA LYS A 104 5.66 20.67 0.66
C LYS A 104 4.98 19.43 1.23
N ALA A 105 3.69 19.55 1.57
CA ALA A 105 2.85 18.41 1.89
C ALA A 105 2.93 17.38 0.76
N LEU A 106 3.01 16.11 1.13
CA LEU A 106 2.92 14.97 0.21
C LEU A 106 1.64 15.13 -0.63
N ARG A 107 1.83 15.27 -1.93
CA ARG A 107 0.72 15.32 -2.89
C ARG A 107 0.02 13.96 -2.85
N ALA A 108 -1.19 13.91 -2.31
CA ALA A 108 -2.18 12.97 -2.80
C ALA A 108 -2.19 13.07 -4.33
N VAL A 109 -2.35 11.95 -5.02
CA VAL A 109 -2.28 11.87 -6.48
C VAL A 109 -3.28 12.88 -7.06
N ARG A 110 -2.76 14.07 -7.36
CA ARG A 110 -3.52 15.14 -8.01
C ARG A 110 -3.96 14.59 -9.36
N ALA A 111 -5.26 14.65 -9.67
CA ALA A 111 -5.68 14.54 -11.06
C ALA A 111 -4.77 15.45 -11.90
N PRO A 112 -4.06 14.95 -12.91
CA PRO A 112 -3.10 15.78 -13.62
C PRO A 112 -3.87 16.95 -14.23
N ARG A 113 -3.49 18.17 -13.80
CA ARG A 113 -3.79 19.37 -14.58
C ARG A 113 -3.36 19.05 -15.99
N ALA A 114 -4.16 19.38 -17.00
CA ALA A 114 -3.81 19.22 -18.40
C ALA A 114 -2.46 19.95 -18.64
N GLU A 115 -1.36 19.24 -18.39
CA GLU A 115 -0.06 19.62 -18.90
C GLU A 115 -0.13 19.38 -20.39
N ALA A 116 0.21 20.41 -21.16
CA ALA A 116 0.47 20.25 -22.58
C ALA A 116 1.34 18.99 -22.73
N ALA A 117 0.88 18.03 -23.51
CA ALA A 117 1.58 16.77 -23.73
C ALA A 117 3.06 17.07 -23.92
N PRO A 118 3.99 16.39 -23.23
CA PRO A 118 5.41 16.59 -23.46
C PRO A 118 5.61 16.46 -24.97
N ARG A 119 6.25 17.45 -25.58
CA ARG A 119 6.56 17.40 -27.02
C ARG A 119 7.36 16.11 -27.22
N GLY A 120 6.69 15.08 -27.75
CA GLY A 120 7.30 13.79 -28.00
C GLY A 120 8.50 13.94 -28.90
N PRO A 121 9.39 12.95 -28.97
CA PRO A 121 10.50 12.98 -29.93
C PRO A 121 9.89 13.32 -31.29
N GLY A 122 10.43 14.37 -31.96
CA GLY A 122 9.91 14.78 -33.26
C GLY A 122 9.83 13.58 -34.22
N GLY A 123 9.09 13.73 -35.32
CA GLY A 123 8.83 12.65 -36.30
C GLY A 123 7.33 12.43 -36.48
N ASP A 124 6.99 11.70 -37.54
CA ASP A 124 5.59 11.43 -37.89
C ASP A 124 4.97 10.44 -36.91
N PRO A 125 3.71 10.63 -36.48
CA PRO A 125 3.01 9.70 -35.63
C PRO A 125 2.87 8.33 -36.31
N LEU A 126 3.11 7.26 -35.53
CA LEU A 126 2.89 5.87 -35.96
C LEU A 126 1.65 5.25 -35.33
N VAL A 127 0.86 6.02 -34.59
CA VAL A 127 -0.35 5.55 -33.93
C VAL A 127 -1.34 5.04 -34.98
N GLY A 128 -1.82 3.78 -34.78
CA GLY A 128 -2.71 3.10 -35.73
C GLY A 128 -2.00 2.15 -36.69
N GLU A 129 -0.69 2.31 -36.92
CA GLU A 129 0.10 1.38 -37.75
C GLU A 129 0.06 -0.03 -37.16
N ARG A 130 0.08 -1.04 -38.03
CA ARG A 130 -0.03 -2.46 -37.65
C ARG A 130 1.19 -3.23 -38.14
N TYR A 131 1.76 -4.02 -37.26
CA TYR A 131 2.94 -4.83 -37.55
C TYR A 131 2.69 -6.27 -37.11
N GLU A 132 3.02 -7.23 -37.96
CA GLU A 132 3.13 -8.63 -37.56
C GLU A 132 4.46 -8.80 -36.80
N VAL A 133 4.39 -9.35 -35.58
CA VAL A 133 5.57 -9.52 -34.73
C VAL A 133 5.52 -10.82 -33.94
N GLU A 134 6.69 -11.41 -33.74
CA GLU A 134 6.89 -12.44 -32.71
C GLU A 134 7.07 -11.78 -31.35
N VAL A 135 6.36 -12.32 -30.36
CA VAL A 135 6.33 -11.80 -29.00
C VAL A 135 7.39 -12.49 -28.16
N GLY A 136 8.34 -11.69 -27.69
CA GLY A 136 9.39 -12.14 -26.77
C GLY A 136 8.97 -12.11 -25.30
N PRO A 137 9.93 -12.01 -24.36
CA PRO A 137 9.65 -12.11 -22.92
C PRO A 137 8.77 -10.97 -22.40
N VAL A 138 8.14 -11.23 -21.24
CA VAL A 138 7.40 -10.20 -20.50
C VAL A 138 8.37 -9.13 -19.97
N ALA A 139 8.00 -7.86 -20.12
CA ALA A 139 8.78 -6.73 -19.59
C ALA A 139 8.35 -6.42 -18.14
N HIS A 140 9.29 -5.92 -17.35
CA HIS A 140 8.97 -5.33 -16.06
C HIS A 140 8.02 -4.13 -16.23
N GLY A 141 6.97 -4.10 -15.42
CA GLY A 141 6.00 -3.01 -15.35
C GLY A 141 5.00 -2.96 -16.51
N GLY A 142 3.72 -2.84 -16.19
CA GLY A 142 2.64 -2.58 -17.14
C GLY A 142 2.12 -3.78 -17.93
N GLY A 143 2.54 -5.00 -17.63
CA GLY A 143 1.98 -6.23 -18.25
C GLY A 143 2.25 -6.37 -19.75
N HIS A 144 3.29 -5.71 -20.27
CA HIS A 144 3.69 -5.76 -21.68
C HIS A 144 4.67 -6.91 -21.94
N CYS A 145 4.66 -7.42 -23.18
CA CYS A 145 5.74 -8.25 -23.69
C CYS A 145 6.61 -7.44 -24.65
N VAL A 146 7.87 -7.84 -24.83
CA VAL A 146 8.80 -7.19 -25.75
C VAL A 146 8.70 -7.87 -27.13
N ALA A 147 8.54 -7.08 -28.18
CA ALA A 147 8.69 -7.54 -29.56
C ALA A 147 9.66 -6.64 -30.31
N ARG A 148 10.03 -7.02 -31.56
CA ARG A 148 10.88 -6.22 -32.44
C ARG A 148 10.30 -6.21 -33.84
N HIS A 149 10.32 -5.02 -34.43
CA HIS A 149 10.00 -4.83 -35.85
C HIS A 149 11.06 -3.92 -36.48
N GLU A 150 11.74 -4.40 -37.52
CA GLU A 150 12.84 -3.70 -38.19
C GLU A 150 13.90 -3.14 -37.22
N GLY A 151 14.28 -3.92 -36.21
CA GLY A 151 15.25 -3.55 -35.17
C GLY A 151 14.73 -2.65 -34.06
N ARG A 152 13.53 -2.08 -34.21
CA ARG A 152 12.89 -1.24 -33.19
C ARG A 152 12.16 -2.09 -32.16
N VAL A 153 12.25 -1.71 -30.87
CA VAL A 153 11.54 -2.37 -29.77
C VAL A 153 10.09 -1.92 -29.74
N LEU A 154 9.18 -2.88 -29.59
CA LEU A 154 7.76 -2.68 -29.28
C LEU A 154 7.46 -3.27 -27.91
N PHE A 155 6.74 -2.52 -27.07
CA PHE A 155 6.10 -3.02 -25.85
C PHE A 155 4.64 -3.33 -26.17
N VAL A 156 4.32 -4.61 -26.29
CA VAL A 156 3.02 -5.10 -26.75
C VAL A 156 2.19 -5.60 -25.59
N ARG A 157 1.02 -5.00 -25.35
CA ARG A 157 0.01 -5.49 -24.40
C ARG A 157 -0.90 -6.51 -25.05
N HIS A 158 -1.62 -7.25 -24.22
CA HIS A 158 -2.57 -8.30 -24.64
C HIS A 158 -1.92 -9.44 -25.44
N ALA A 159 -0.60 -9.57 -25.36
CA ALA A 159 0.21 -10.61 -25.97
C ALA A 159 0.91 -11.47 -24.92
N LEU A 160 1.31 -12.68 -25.31
CA LEU A 160 2.07 -13.61 -24.47
C LEU A 160 3.38 -14.00 -25.14
N PRO A 161 4.43 -14.33 -24.38
CA PRO A 161 5.68 -14.83 -24.96
C PRO A 161 5.46 -16.04 -25.86
N GLY A 162 6.09 -16.02 -27.03
CA GLY A 162 6.02 -17.08 -28.04
C GLY A 162 4.83 -16.98 -29.00
N GLU A 163 3.99 -15.96 -28.87
CA GLU A 163 2.90 -15.71 -29.83
C GLU A 163 3.38 -14.95 -31.06
N THR A 164 2.71 -15.17 -32.19
CA THR A 164 2.73 -14.27 -33.36
C THR A 164 1.45 -13.47 -33.37
N VAL A 165 1.56 -12.14 -33.39
CA VAL A 165 0.42 -11.23 -33.28
C VAL A 165 0.51 -10.08 -34.29
N ILE A 166 -0.66 -9.51 -34.63
CA ILE A 166 -0.74 -8.19 -35.25
C ILE A 166 -0.78 -7.16 -34.12
N ALA A 167 0.30 -6.41 -33.95
CA ALA A 167 0.46 -5.36 -32.96
C ALA A 167 0.10 -4.00 -33.58
N GLN A 168 -0.94 -3.34 -33.03
CA GLN A 168 -1.31 -1.99 -33.44
C GLN A 168 -0.68 -0.96 -32.52
N VAL A 169 0.06 -0.01 -33.10
CA VAL A 169 0.76 1.04 -32.33
C VAL A 169 -0.25 1.96 -31.63
N THR A 170 -0.08 2.15 -30.34
CA THR A 170 -0.88 3.04 -29.50
C THR A 170 -0.14 4.30 -29.10
N GLU A 171 1.22 4.27 -29.10
CA GLU A 171 2.06 5.42 -28.73
C GLU A 171 3.42 5.33 -29.43
N GLY A 172 3.86 6.44 -30.03
CA GLY A 172 5.18 6.59 -30.62
C GLY A 172 5.18 7.26 -32.00
N THR A 173 6.39 7.64 -32.46
CA THR A 173 6.64 8.32 -33.72
C THR A 173 7.78 7.62 -34.48
N THR A 174 8.03 8.03 -35.72
CA THR A 174 9.17 7.54 -36.54
C THR A 174 10.53 7.73 -35.85
N LYS A 175 10.67 8.68 -34.91
CA LYS A 175 11.91 8.97 -34.15
C LYS A 175 11.94 8.40 -32.74
N SER A 176 10.87 7.73 -32.29
CA SER A 176 10.84 7.11 -30.97
C SER A 176 11.80 5.93 -30.88
N ARG A 177 12.53 5.79 -29.75
CA ARG A 177 13.43 4.65 -29.50
C ARG A 177 12.69 3.33 -29.38
N PHE A 178 11.44 3.37 -28.93
CA PHE A 178 10.53 2.23 -28.82
C PHE A 178 9.10 2.69 -29.12
N LEU A 179 8.26 1.74 -29.44
CA LEU A 179 6.81 1.95 -29.64
C LEU A 179 6.05 1.21 -28.57
N ARG A 180 4.82 1.66 -28.26
CA ARG A 180 3.85 0.89 -27.49
C ARG A 180 2.76 0.45 -28.44
N ALA A 181 2.26 -0.77 -28.23
CA ALA A 181 1.26 -1.36 -29.09
C ALA A 181 0.33 -2.29 -28.28
N ASP A 182 -0.84 -2.55 -28.82
CA ASP A 182 -1.75 -3.60 -28.35
C ASP A 182 -1.82 -4.72 -29.40
N ALA A 183 -1.77 -5.97 -28.98
CA ALA A 183 -2.08 -7.11 -29.85
C ALA A 183 -3.58 -7.10 -30.17
N VAL A 184 -3.92 -6.73 -31.42
CA VAL A 184 -5.30 -6.64 -31.87
C VAL A 184 -5.79 -7.94 -32.52
N GLU A 185 -4.87 -8.78 -32.97
CA GLU A 185 -5.13 -10.10 -33.51
C GLU A 185 -4.00 -11.05 -33.08
N VAL A 186 -4.35 -12.29 -32.73
CA VAL A 186 -3.40 -13.34 -32.35
C VAL A 186 -3.41 -14.40 -33.43
N LEU A 187 -2.29 -14.50 -34.18
CA LEU A 187 -2.16 -15.45 -35.28
C LEU A 187 -1.80 -16.84 -34.80
N THR A 188 -0.86 -16.91 -33.83
CA THR A 188 -0.44 -18.17 -33.19
C THR A 188 -0.53 -18.02 -31.67
N PRO A 189 -1.54 -18.60 -31.01
CA PRO A 189 -1.74 -18.43 -29.58
C PRO A 189 -0.78 -19.28 -28.75
N ALA A 190 -0.34 -18.74 -27.59
CA ALA A 190 0.40 -19.49 -26.60
C ALA A 190 -0.50 -20.45 -25.81
N LYS A 191 0.09 -21.50 -25.21
CA LYS A 191 -0.62 -22.52 -24.43
C LYS A 191 -1.43 -21.96 -23.25
N ASP A 192 -0.92 -20.91 -22.60
CA ASP A 192 -1.54 -20.29 -21.42
C ASP A 192 -2.57 -19.20 -21.79
N ARG A 193 -2.87 -19.00 -23.10
CA ARG A 193 -3.89 -18.05 -23.56
C ARG A 193 -5.30 -18.61 -23.34
N ILE A 194 -6.19 -17.72 -22.85
CA ILE A 194 -7.62 -17.98 -22.73
C ILE A 194 -8.41 -16.78 -23.28
N ALA A 195 -9.69 -16.97 -23.57
CA ALA A 195 -10.60 -15.86 -23.81
C ALA A 195 -10.75 -15.03 -22.52
N PRO A 196 -10.61 -13.69 -22.58
CA PRO A 196 -10.79 -12.85 -21.41
C PRO A 196 -12.19 -13.01 -20.81
N PRO A 197 -12.35 -13.40 -19.54
CA PRO A 197 -13.67 -13.51 -18.91
C PRO A 197 -14.36 -12.15 -18.74
N CYS A 198 -13.60 -11.06 -18.63
CA CYS A 198 -14.15 -9.70 -18.51
C CYS A 198 -14.45 -9.10 -19.89
N PRO A 199 -15.71 -8.71 -20.19
CA PRO A 199 -16.07 -8.13 -21.49
C PRO A 199 -15.46 -6.75 -21.72
N PHE A 200 -15.01 -6.08 -20.64
CA PHE A 200 -14.36 -4.78 -20.69
C PHE A 200 -12.83 -4.88 -20.79
N SER A 201 -12.24 -6.07 -20.85
CA SER A 201 -10.82 -6.28 -21.06
C SER A 201 -10.47 -6.39 -22.55
N GLY A 202 -9.29 -5.90 -22.95
CA GLY A 202 -8.76 -5.99 -24.29
C GLY A 202 -8.23 -4.67 -24.84
N PRO A 203 -7.73 -4.66 -26.11
CA PRO A 203 -7.24 -3.48 -26.78
C PRO A 203 -8.25 -2.33 -26.78
N GLY A 204 -7.78 -1.13 -26.37
CA GLY A 204 -8.61 0.08 -26.34
C GLY A 204 -9.73 0.10 -25.27
N LYS A 205 -9.80 -0.91 -24.41
CA LYS A 205 -10.80 -1.03 -23.33
C LYS A 205 -10.19 -0.69 -21.96
N CYS A 206 -10.82 -1.17 -20.87
CA CYS A 206 -10.43 -0.93 -19.48
C CYS A 206 -8.94 -1.27 -19.23
N GLY A 207 -8.23 -0.33 -18.58
CA GLY A 207 -6.82 -0.48 -18.22
C GLY A 207 -6.57 -1.12 -16.85
N GLY A 208 -7.61 -1.58 -16.14
CA GLY A 208 -7.48 -2.07 -14.77
C GLY A 208 -6.90 -3.49 -14.62
N CYS A 209 -6.88 -4.27 -15.71
CA CYS A 209 -6.32 -5.62 -15.74
C CYS A 209 -5.41 -5.79 -16.94
N ASP A 210 -4.25 -6.43 -16.72
CA ASP A 210 -3.28 -6.65 -17.79
C ASP A 210 -3.42 -8.03 -18.43
N TRP A 211 -3.82 -9.04 -17.66
CA TRP A 211 -3.70 -10.46 -18.01
C TRP A 211 -5.00 -11.27 -17.90
N GLN A 212 -6.14 -10.65 -18.20
CA GLN A 212 -7.42 -11.36 -18.29
C GLN A 212 -7.43 -12.47 -19.35
N HIS A 213 -6.53 -12.38 -20.33
CA HIS A 213 -6.35 -13.34 -21.42
C HIS A 213 -5.36 -14.46 -21.10
N VAL A 214 -4.96 -14.61 -19.84
CA VAL A 214 -3.93 -15.57 -19.38
C VAL A 214 -4.49 -16.46 -18.29
N THR A 215 -4.22 -17.77 -18.36
CA THR A 215 -4.57 -18.69 -17.27
C THR A 215 -3.93 -18.25 -15.95
N PRO A 216 -4.56 -18.51 -14.78
CA PRO A 216 -3.96 -18.15 -13.48
C PRO A 216 -2.54 -18.72 -13.27
N GLY A 217 -2.28 -19.95 -13.73
CA GLY A 217 -0.94 -20.53 -13.72
C GLY A 217 0.03 -19.80 -14.65
N GLY A 218 -0.44 -19.38 -15.82
CA GLY A 218 0.32 -18.56 -16.78
C GLY A 218 0.69 -17.19 -16.21
N GLN A 219 -0.24 -16.53 -15.52
CA GLN A 219 0.02 -15.24 -14.87
C GLN A 219 1.16 -15.34 -13.85
N ARG A 220 1.16 -16.39 -13.00
CA ARG A 220 2.24 -16.61 -12.02
C ARG A 220 3.58 -16.91 -12.70
N LYS A 221 3.59 -17.70 -13.81
CA LYS A 221 4.82 -17.92 -14.59
C LYS A 221 5.40 -16.60 -15.15
N LEU A 222 4.55 -15.68 -15.62
CA LEU A 222 5.01 -14.37 -16.09
C LEU A 222 5.60 -13.54 -14.93
N LYS A 223 4.99 -13.57 -13.74
CA LYS A 223 5.51 -12.92 -12.52
C LYS A 223 6.87 -13.49 -12.12
N VAL A 224 7.03 -14.84 -12.18
CA VAL A 224 8.31 -15.51 -11.97
C VAL A 224 9.38 -15.03 -12.94
N GLN A 225 9.07 -14.92 -14.24
CA GLN A 225 10.01 -14.42 -15.24
C GLN A 225 10.46 -13.00 -14.92
N VAL A 226 9.52 -12.10 -14.55
CA VAL A 226 9.83 -10.72 -14.18
C VAL A 226 10.77 -10.68 -12.97
N LEU A 227 10.44 -11.38 -11.89
CA LEU A 227 11.27 -11.36 -10.68
C LEU A 227 12.68 -11.94 -10.93
N THR A 228 12.77 -13.08 -11.63
CA THR A 228 14.05 -13.67 -12.01
C THR A 228 14.91 -12.69 -12.80
N GLU A 229 14.32 -12.01 -13.78
CA GLU A 229 15.03 -11.05 -14.61
C GLU A 229 15.53 -9.84 -13.78
N GLN A 230 14.71 -9.31 -12.87
CA GLN A 230 15.09 -8.17 -12.04
C GLN A 230 16.18 -8.55 -11.03
N LEU A 231 16.08 -9.72 -10.38
CA LEU A 231 17.13 -10.23 -9.48
C LEU A 231 18.47 -10.36 -10.21
N ALA A 232 18.47 -10.94 -11.40
CA ALA A 232 19.69 -11.13 -12.19
C ALA A 232 20.28 -9.78 -12.65
N LYS A 233 19.45 -8.87 -13.16
CA LYS A 233 19.92 -7.60 -13.75
C LYS A 233 20.34 -6.57 -12.72
N LEU A 234 19.64 -6.45 -11.61
CA LEU A 234 19.81 -5.36 -10.64
C LEU A 234 20.53 -5.80 -9.37
N ALA A 235 20.30 -7.02 -8.90
CA ALA A 235 20.96 -7.56 -7.71
C ALA A 235 22.16 -8.46 -8.04
N GLY A 236 22.28 -8.95 -9.30
CA GLY A 236 23.26 -9.95 -9.66
C GLY A 236 23.04 -11.26 -8.91
N LEU A 237 21.78 -11.63 -8.67
CA LEU A 237 21.38 -12.82 -7.92
C LEU A 237 20.60 -13.80 -8.81
N THR A 238 20.88 -15.06 -8.67
CA THR A 238 19.99 -16.14 -9.09
C THR A 238 18.86 -16.33 -8.08
N PRO A 239 17.75 -17.01 -8.43
CA PRO A 239 16.70 -17.36 -7.47
C PRO A 239 17.24 -18.06 -6.22
N ALA A 240 18.14 -19.04 -6.38
CA ALA A 240 18.71 -19.78 -5.25
C ALA A 240 19.55 -18.90 -4.32
N GLU A 241 20.36 -17.97 -4.87
CA GLU A 241 21.15 -17.03 -4.07
C GLU A 241 20.28 -16.00 -3.36
N ALA A 242 19.08 -15.73 -3.88
CA ALA A 242 18.06 -14.91 -3.21
C ALA A 242 17.26 -15.68 -2.15
N GLY A 243 17.49 -16.98 -1.97
CA GLY A 243 16.70 -17.85 -1.09
C GLY A 243 15.28 -18.07 -1.59
N TRP A 244 15.05 -17.97 -2.91
CA TRP A 244 13.74 -18.10 -3.54
C TRP A 244 13.61 -19.43 -4.28
N ASP A 245 12.51 -20.14 -4.06
CA ASP A 245 12.19 -21.42 -4.71
C ASP A 245 11.81 -21.30 -6.19
N GLY A 246 11.73 -20.06 -6.71
CA GLY A 246 11.34 -19.78 -8.10
C GLY A 246 9.84 -19.85 -8.33
N SER A 247 9.01 -19.78 -7.28
CA SER A 247 7.55 -19.78 -7.40
C SER A 247 6.93 -18.46 -6.96
N VAL A 248 5.72 -18.18 -7.47
CA VAL A 248 4.82 -17.13 -6.98
C VAL A 248 3.61 -17.83 -6.38
N GLU A 249 3.45 -17.67 -5.07
CA GLU A 249 2.42 -18.33 -4.28
C GLU A 249 1.04 -17.78 -4.60
N PRO A 250 0.03 -18.62 -4.90
CA PRO A 250 -1.35 -18.17 -5.01
C PRO A 250 -1.87 -17.77 -3.63
N VAL A 251 -2.63 -16.69 -3.54
CA VAL A 251 -3.31 -16.26 -2.32
C VAL A 251 -4.81 -16.29 -2.57
N GLY A 252 -5.57 -16.72 -1.56
CA GLY A 252 -7.01 -16.92 -1.65
C GLY A 252 -7.42 -18.29 -2.14
N ASP A 253 -8.73 -18.49 -2.22
CA ASP A 253 -9.33 -19.77 -2.58
C ASP A 253 -9.03 -20.19 -4.03
N LYS A 254 -8.87 -21.49 -4.24
CA LYS A 254 -8.81 -22.06 -5.58
C LYS A 254 -10.18 -21.96 -6.23
N LEU A 255 -10.34 -21.08 -7.19
CA LEU A 255 -11.57 -20.92 -7.93
C LEU A 255 -11.72 -21.97 -9.06
N PRO A 256 -12.95 -22.38 -9.40
CA PRO A 256 -13.23 -23.15 -10.59
C PRO A 256 -12.69 -22.50 -11.87
N ALA A 257 -12.39 -23.30 -12.88
CA ALA A 257 -11.92 -22.81 -14.16
C ALA A 257 -12.90 -21.77 -14.76
N GLY A 258 -12.35 -20.65 -15.23
CA GLY A 258 -13.15 -19.57 -15.85
C GLY A 258 -13.72 -18.56 -14.86
N GLN A 259 -13.60 -18.77 -13.56
CA GLN A 259 -13.95 -17.74 -12.57
C GLN A 259 -12.79 -16.78 -12.33
N VAL A 260 -13.15 -15.51 -12.07
CA VAL A 260 -12.22 -14.44 -11.74
C VAL A 260 -12.27 -14.18 -10.23
N PRO A 261 -11.14 -14.14 -9.52
CA PRO A 261 -11.16 -13.87 -8.10
C PRO A 261 -11.59 -12.42 -7.83
N ALA A 262 -12.61 -12.26 -7.00
CA ALA A 262 -13.18 -10.98 -6.58
C ALA A 262 -12.47 -10.45 -5.32
N TRP A 263 -11.20 -10.10 -5.46
CA TRP A 263 -10.31 -9.74 -4.36
C TRP A 263 -10.25 -8.24 -4.06
N ARG A 264 -10.61 -7.39 -5.03
CA ARG A 264 -10.34 -5.95 -4.93
C ARG A 264 -11.35 -5.25 -4.02
N SER A 265 -10.94 -4.96 -2.80
CA SER A 265 -11.79 -4.31 -1.78
C SER A 265 -11.91 -2.79 -1.93
N ARG A 266 -11.11 -2.16 -2.81
CA ARG A 266 -11.12 -0.72 -3.06
C ARG A 266 -11.10 -0.41 -4.54
N VAL A 267 -12.13 0.28 -5.05
CA VAL A 267 -12.27 0.63 -6.46
C VAL A 267 -12.58 2.12 -6.60
N GLN A 268 -11.80 2.81 -7.43
CA GLN A 268 -12.06 4.20 -7.81
C GLN A 268 -12.62 4.24 -9.22
N TYR A 269 -13.88 4.64 -9.33
CA TYR A 269 -14.56 4.88 -10.60
C TYR A 269 -14.37 6.34 -11.03
N THR A 270 -14.26 6.59 -12.33
CA THR A 270 -14.31 7.92 -12.92
C THR A 270 -15.70 8.12 -13.53
N VAL A 271 -16.28 9.31 -13.37
CA VAL A 271 -17.59 9.65 -13.92
C VAL A 271 -17.40 10.36 -15.26
N ASP A 272 -18.06 9.86 -16.29
CA ASP A 272 -18.19 10.54 -17.58
C ASP A 272 -19.14 11.75 -17.41
N GLN A 273 -18.58 12.95 -17.55
CA GLN A 273 -19.32 14.20 -17.30
C GLN A 273 -20.44 14.46 -18.31
N ALA A 274 -20.39 13.81 -19.48
CA ALA A 274 -21.45 13.98 -20.50
C ALA A 274 -22.66 13.09 -20.21
N THR A 275 -22.43 11.90 -19.63
CA THR A 275 -23.49 10.91 -19.41
C THR A 275 -23.87 10.71 -17.94
N GLY A 276 -23.03 11.17 -17.00
CA GLY A 276 -23.17 10.89 -15.58
C GLY A 276 -22.84 9.44 -15.18
N LYS A 277 -22.49 8.58 -16.13
CA LYS A 277 -22.19 7.16 -15.89
C LYS A 277 -20.77 6.96 -15.38
N VAL A 278 -20.57 5.96 -14.53
CA VAL A 278 -19.24 5.58 -14.08
C VAL A 278 -18.55 4.62 -15.04
N GLY A 279 -17.24 4.65 -14.99
CA GLY A 279 -16.38 3.71 -15.71
C GLY A 279 -14.98 3.67 -15.11
N LEU A 280 -14.13 2.88 -15.74
CA LEU A 280 -12.70 2.81 -15.42
C LEU A 280 -11.89 3.40 -16.57
N ARG A 281 -10.75 3.99 -16.24
CA ARG A 281 -9.89 4.58 -17.28
C ARG A 281 -9.31 3.51 -18.19
N LYS A 282 -9.24 3.82 -19.49
CA LYS A 282 -8.48 3.04 -20.45
C LYS A 282 -6.98 3.13 -20.11
N HIS A 283 -6.22 2.15 -20.57
CA HIS A 283 -4.79 2.11 -20.28
C HIS A 283 -4.07 3.37 -20.79
N ARG A 284 -3.33 4.06 -19.90
CA ARG A 284 -2.56 5.28 -20.21
C ARG A 284 -3.38 6.38 -20.90
N SER A 285 -4.69 6.41 -20.69
CA SER A 285 -5.59 7.39 -21.26
C SER A 285 -6.45 8.03 -20.15
N HIS A 286 -6.97 9.23 -20.46
CA HIS A 286 -8.01 9.86 -19.65
C HIS A 286 -9.41 9.40 -20.06
N ASP A 287 -9.53 8.71 -21.19
CA ASP A 287 -10.79 8.18 -21.66
C ASP A 287 -11.36 7.16 -20.68
N ILE A 288 -12.67 7.16 -20.57
CA ILE A 288 -13.41 6.28 -19.69
C ILE A 288 -13.96 5.10 -20.50
N GLN A 289 -13.75 3.89 -20.00
CA GLN A 289 -14.49 2.71 -20.41
C GLN A 289 -15.68 2.58 -19.48
N PRO A 290 -16.93 2.84 -19.96
CA PRO A 290 -18.12 2.56 -19.17
C PRO A 290 -18.19 1.07 -18.84
N ILE A 291 -18.58 0.76 -17.62
CA ILE A 291 -18.71 -0.61 -17.14
C ILE A 291 -20.02 -0.77 -16.36
N ASP A 292 -20.60 -1.94 -16.41
CA ASP A 292 -21.75 -2.34 -15.58
C ASP A 292 -21.31 -3.13 -14.33
N ARG A 293 -20.07 -3.62 -14.32
CA ARG A 293 -19.45 -4.33 -13.18
C ARG A 293 -17.94 -4.44 -13.35
N CYS A 294 -17.24 -4.57 -12.23
CA CYS A 294 -15.82 -4.92 -12.21
C CYS A 294 -15.67 -6.36 -11.67
N LEU A 295 -15.20 -7.32 -12.49
CA LEU A 295 -15.15 -8.74 -12.10
C LEU A 295 -14.15 -9.04 -10.97
N ILE A 296 -13.10 -8.20 -10.78
CA ILE A 296 -12.13 -8.36 -9.70
C ILE A 296 -12.54 -7.62 -8.42
N ALA A 297 -13.60 -6.79 -8.46
CA ALA A 297 -14.10 -6.11 -7.27
C ALA A 297 -14.77 -7.10 -6.32
N SER A 298 -14.53 -6.94 -5.02
CA SER A 298 -15.15 -7.77 -3.99
C SER A 298 -16.66 -7.57 -3.94
N GLU A 299 -17.37 -8.55 -3.39
CA GLU A 299 -18.83 -8.49 -3.24
C GLU A 299 -19.26 -7.22 -2.49
N GLY A 300 -18.56 -6.85 -1.41
CA GLY A 300 -18.87 -5.63 -0.65
C GLY A 300 -18.74 -4.32 -1.45
N VAL A 301 -18.00 -4.31 -2.56
CA VAL A 301 -17.95 -3.19 -3.50
C VAL A 301 -19.12 -3.25 -4.45
N THR A 302 -19.36 -4.43 -5.06
CA THR A 302 -20.37 -4.58 -6.12
C THR A 302 -21.81 -4.49 -5.60
N GLU A 303 -22.07 -4.90 -4.36
CA GLU A 303 -23.40 -4.82 -3.73
C GLU A 303 -23.93 -3.38 -3.54
N LEU A 304 -23.06 -2.36 -3.63
CA LEU A 304 -23.46 -0.95 -3.56
C LEU A 304 -24.09 -0.43 -4.86
N GLY A 305 -23.96 -1.18 -5.97
CA GLY A 305 -24.60 -0.85 -7.24
C GLY A 305 -24.18 0.51 -7.82
N ILE A 306 -22.92 0.89 -7.64
CA ILE A 306 -22.37 2.19 -8.09
C ILE A 306 -22.50 2.33 -9.61
N GLU A 307 -22.25 1.24 -10.34
CA GLU A 307 -22.26 1.21 -11.81
C GLU A 307 -23.68 1.35 -12.39
N ALA A 308 -24.70 0.98 -11.63
CA ALA A 308 -26.11 1.07 -12.07
C ALA A 308 -26.70 2.47 -11.94
N ARG A 309 -26.01 3.42 -11.32
CA ARG A 309 -26.50 4.76 -10.98
C ARG A 309 -25.89 5.84 -11.86
N ASP A 310 -26.55 6.99 -11.89
CA ASP A 310 -26.03 8.22 -12.47
C ASP A 310 -25.44 9.10 -11.35
N TRP A 311 -24.32 9.76 -11.66
CA TRP A 311 -23.55 10.57 -10.73
C TRP A 311 -23.33 11.99 -11.22
N PRO A 312 -24.42 12.79 -11.44
CA PRO A 312 -24.29 14.14 -11.95
C PRO A 312 -23.51 15.00 -10.96
N GLY A 313 -22.59 15.83 -11.46
CA GLY A 313 -21.77 16.72 -10.63
C GLY A 313 -20.66 16.03 -9.82
N VAL A 314 -20.42 14.74 -10.03
CA VAL A 314 -19.35 13.97 -9.42
C VAL A 314 -18.26 13.70 -10.46
N ALA A 315 -16.99 13.89 -10.14
CA ALA A 315 -15.85 13.57 -10.99
C ALA A 315 -15.37 12.12 -10.79
N SER A 316 -15.37 11.64 -9.55
CA SER A 316 -15.03 10.25 -9.23
C SER A 316 -15.75 9.75 -7.99
N VAL A 317 -15.99 8.44 -7.96
CA VAL A 317 -16.57 7.69 -6.85
C VAL A 317 -15.56 6.63 -6.42
N GLU A 318 -15.02 6.74 -5.22
CA GLU A 318 -14.20 5.68 -4.65
C GLU A 318 -15.04 4.87 -3.66
N VAL A 319 -15.00 3.56 -3.81
CA VAL A 319 -15.66 2.60 -2.93
C VAL A 319 -14.62 1.82 -2.15
N ILE A 320 -14.82 1.71 -0.85
CA ILE A 320 -14.01 0.91 0.06
C ILE A 320 -14.96 -0.05 0.78
N ALA A 321 -14.72 -1.34 0.62
CA ALA A 321 -15.43 -2.40 1.32
C ALA A 321 -14.46 -3.11 2.25
N ALA A 322 -14.58 -2.89 3.54
CA ALA A 322 -13.72 -3.54 4.51
C ALA A 322 -13.88 -5.06 4.44
N SER A 323 -12.75 -5.78 4.43
CA SER A 323 -12.71 -7.23 4.36
C SER A 323 -13.06 -7.90 5.70
N GLY A 324 -12.67 -7.27 6.79
CA GLY A 324 -12.86 -7.79 8.15
C GLY A 324 -14.16 -7.38 8.84
N SER A 325 -15.00 -6.57 8.19
CA SER A 325 -16.28 -6.10 8.74
C SER A 325 -17.29 -5.79 7.63
N SER A 326 -18.52 -5.46 8.03
CA SER A 326 -19.55 -4.96 7.11
C SER A 326 -19.40 -3.45 6.82
N ASP A 327 -18.32 -2.80 7.22
CA ASP A 327 -18.13 -1.38 6.96
C ASP A 327 -17.92 -1.14 5.46
N ARG A 328 -18.71 -0.22 4.92
CA ARG A 328 -18.64 0.24 3.53
C ARG A 328 -18.50 1.74 3.52
N GLN A 329 -17.69 2.25 2.61
CA GLN A 329 -17.46 3.66 2.46
C GLN A 329 -17.46 4.09 1.00
N VAL A 330 -18.08 5.23 0.75
CA VAL A 330 -18.06 5.90 -0.55
C VAL A 330 -17.42 7.28 -0.36
N VAL A 331 -16.37 7.56 -1.13
CA VAL A 331 -15.70 8.86 -1.15
C VAL A 331 -15.97 9.51 -2.51
N LEU A 332 -16.58 10.68 -2.48
CA LEU A 332 -16.99 11.43 -3.66
C LEU A 332 -16.02 12.58 -3.92
N THR A 333 -15.53 12.68 -5.15
CA THR A 333 -14.83 13.86 -5.63
C THR A 333 -15.81 14.68 -6.48
N PRO A 334 -16.17 15.91 -6.10
CA PRO A 334 -17.03 16.76 -6.92
C PRO A 334 -16.38 17.08 -8.28
N ALA A 335 -17.20 17.25 -9.30
CA ALA A 335 -16.74 17.90 -10.52
C ALA A 335 -16.44 19.39 -10.25
N PRO A 336 -15.50 20.02 -10.97
CA PRO A 336 -15.14 21.42 -10.73
C PRO A 336 -16.36 22.35 -10.74
N GLY A 337 -16.57 23.05 -9.63
CA GLY A 337 -17.69 24.00 -9.47
C GLY A 337 -19.07 23.36 -9.26
N ALA A 338 -19.17 22.05 -9.21
CA ALA A 338 -20.44 21.36 -8.98
C ALA A 338 -20.75 21.16 -7.49
N GLN A 339 -22.04 21.15 -7.17
CA GLN A 339 -22.52 20.69 -5.87
C GLN A 339 -22.78 19.18 -5.93
N LEU A 340 -22.40 18.47 -4.87
CA LEU A 340 -22.68 17.05 -4.77
C LEU A 340 -24.19 16.79 -4.70
N PRO A 341 -24.69 15.79 -5.43
CA PRO A 341 -26.07 15.33 -5.30
C PRO A 341 -26.33 14.72 -3.91
N LEU A 342 -27.59 14.68 -3.51
CA LEU A 342 -27.99 13.83 -2.41
C LEU A 342 -27.82 12.37 -2.85
N VAL A 343 -26.99 11.63 -2.12
CA VAL A 343 -26.67 10.22 -2.43
C VAL A 343 -27.40 9.33 -1.44
N GLU A 344 -28.32 8.52 -1.95
CA GLU A 344 -28.98 7.44 -1.21
C GLU A 344 -28.54 6.12 -1.80
N LEU A 345 -28.03 5.23 -0.95
CA LEU A 345 -27.62 3.88 -1.31
C LEU A 345 -28.46 2.86 -0.52
N ASP A 346 -28.76 1.73 -1.14
CA ASP A 346 -29.65 0.71 -0.59
C ASP A 346 -29.03 -0.05 0.60
N LYS A 347 -27.74 0.11 0.81
CA LYS A 347 -26.98 -0.53 1.90
C LYS A 347 -26.44 0.51 2.87
N PRO A 348 -26.26 0.16 4.14
CA PRO A 348 -25.58 1.02 5.09
C PRO A 348 -24.16 1.36 4.63
N VAL A 349 -23.87 2.64 4.46
CA VAL A 349 -22.59 3.12 3.94
C VAL A 349 -22.20 4.43 4.62
N SER A 350 -20.93 4.61 4.86
CA SER A 350 -20.37 5.90 5.25
C SER A 350 -20.01 6.71 4.00
N ILE A 351 -20.34 7.99 3.97
CA ILE A 351 -20.11 8.87 2.83
C ILE A 351 -19.16 9.98 3.23
N ALA A 352 -18.14 10.21 2.43
CA ALA A 352 -17.22 11.32 2.54
C ALA A 352 -17.11 12.06 1.19
N ARG A 353 -16.61 13.28 1.24
CA ARG A 353 -16.29 14.07 0.04
C ARG A 353 -14.86 14.59 0.11
N ILE A 354 -14.22 14.76 -1.03
CA ILE A 354 -12.94 15.44 -1.18
C ILE A 354 -13.21 16.89 -1.57
N ASP A 355 -12.56 17.86 -0.93
CA ASP A 355 -12.63 19.28 -1.30
C ASP A 355 -11.55 19.65 -2.35
N ASP A 356 -11.57 20.91 -2.81
CA ASP A 356 -10.61 21.44 -3.80
C ASP A 356 -9.15 21.48 -3.29
N HIS A 357 -8.92 21.23 -2.00
CA HIS A 357 -7.61 21.18 -1.36
C HIS A 357 -7.18 19.75 -1.01
N ASP A 358 -7.88 18.75 -1.57
CA ASP A 358 -7.67 17.31 -1.31
C ASP A 358 -7.96 16.90 0.16
N ASN A 359 -8.69 17.70 0.94
CA ASN A 359 -9.11 17.27 2.27
C ASN A 359 -10.38 16.42 2.19
N ILE A 360 -10.42 15.39 3.01
CA ILE A 360 -11.56 14.47 3.08
C ILE A 360 -12.49 14.88 4.23
N HIS A 361 -13.73 15.18 3.89
CA HIS A 361 -14.78 15.60 4.83
C HIS A 361 -15.84 14.51 4.95
N LYS A 362 -16.13 14.11 6.17
CA LYS A 362 -17.26 13.22 6.44
C LYS A 362 -18.59 13.93 6.10
N VAL A 363 -19.42 13.27 5.30
CA VAL A 363 -20.79 13.70 4.99
C VAL A 363 -21.78 12.92 5.85
N HIS A 364 -21.65 11.59 5.89
CA HIS A 364 -22.53 10.71 6.66
C HIS A 364 -21.75 9.54 7.25
N GLY A 365 -22.23 8.97 8.35
CA GLY A 365 -21.66 7.77 8.95
C GLY A 365 -20.31 8.01 9.64
N ARG A 366 -19.35 7.10 9.44
CA ARG A 366 -18.01 7.13 10.04
C ARG A 366 -16.99 7.74 9.10
N SER A 367 -15.90 8.28 9.67
CA SER A 367 -14.73 8.75 8.90
C SER A 367 -13.65 7.68 8.73
N PHE A 368 -13.96 6.42 9.01
CA PHE A 368 -13.05 5.29 8.93
C PHE A 368 -13.82 3.98 8.67
N VAL A 369 -13.11 2.98 8.20
CA VAL A 369 -13.56 1.59 8.16
C VAL A 369 -12.78 0.76 9.17
N ARG A 370 -13.35 -0.39 9.58
CA ARG A 370 -12.71 -1.35 10.47
C ARG A 370 -12.31 -2.58 9.68
N GLU A 371 -11.02 -2.82 9.61
CA GLU A 371 -10.42 -4.01 9.01
C GLU A 371 -10.04 -5.02 10.11
N ARG A 372 -9.80 -6.28 9.71
CA ARG A 372 -9.28 -7.32 10.59
C ARG A 372 -8.06 -7.97 9.98
N ALA A 373 -7.00 -8.09 10.77
CA ALA A 373 -5.78 -8.80 10.41
C ALA A 373 -4.94 -9.06 11.66
N ALA A 374 -4.11 -10.10 11.64
CA ALA A 374 -3.20 -10.45 12.73
C ALA A 374 -3.91 -10.52 14.09
N GLY A 375 -5.12 -11.09 14.13
CA GLY A 375 -5.93 -11.22 15.34
C GLY A 375 -6.49 -9.92 15.90
N ARG A 376 -6.32 -8.77 15.23
CA ARG A 376 -6.73 -7.43 15.70
C ARG A 376 -7.75 -6.78 14.78
N THR A 377 -8.45 -5.78 15.32
CA THR A 377 -9.28 -4.86 14.52
C THR A 377 -8.50 -3.56 14.30
N TRP A 378 -8.46 -3.12 13.05
CA TRP A 378 -7.71 -1.96 12.59
C TRP A 378 -8.67 -0.86 12.15
N ARG A 379 -8.51 0.32 12.69
CA ARG A 379 -9.14 1.53 12.17
C ARG A 379 -8.31 2.04 11.01
N VAL A 380 -8.95 2.28 9.87
CA VAL A 380 -8.35 2.88 8.67
C VAL A 380 -9.21 4.06 8.26
N SER A 381 -8.70 5.27 8.43
CA SER A 381 -9.42 6.50 8.08
C SER A 381 -9.58 6.66 6.58
N ASN A 382 -10.55 7.47 6.19
CA ASN A 382 -10.83 7.84 4.80
C ASN A 382 -9.55 8.32 4.10
N GLY A 383 -9.26 7.77 2.92
CA GLY A 383 -8.03 8.07 2.18
C GLY A 383 -6.77 7.40 2.74
N GLY A 384 -6.86 6.69 3.87
CA GLY A 384 -5.77 5.88 4.41
C GLY A 384 -5.46 4.68 3.52
N PHE A 385 -4.21 4.21 3.60
CA PHE A 385 -3.79 2.99 2.92
C PHE A 385 -4.18 1.76 3.74
N TRP A 386 -4.66 0.74 3.06
CA TRP A 386 -4.81 -0.64 3.53
C TRP A 386 -4.62 -1.58 2.36
N GLN A 387 -4.18 -2.81 2.61
CA GLN A 387 -4.03 -3.84 1.59
C GLN A 387 -5.39 -4.15 0.95
N ILE A 388 -5.44 -4.10 -0.39
CA ILE A 388 -6.70 -4.21 -1.14
C ILE A 388 -7.17 -5.64 -1.40
N HIS A 389 -6.30 -6.63 -1.18
CA HIS A 389 -6.68 -8.04 -1.17
C HIS A 389 -7.04 -8.44 0.27
N PRO A 390 -8.19 -9.09 0.52
CA PRO A 390 -8.64 -9.42 1.88
C PRO A 390 -7.63 -10.21 2.71
N GLU A 391 -6.92 -11.14 2.10
CA GLU A 391 -5.96 -12.02 2.77
C GLU A 391 -4.53 -11.47 2.78
N ALA A 392 -4.27 -10.34 2.09
CA ALA A 392 -2.91 -9.79 2.02
C ALA A 392 -2.35 -9.40 3.40
N PRO A 393 -3.11 -8.74 4.29
CA PRO A 393 -2.56 -8.34 5.58
C PRO A 393 -2.04 -9.52 6.40
N ASP A 394 -2.83 -10.59 6.51
CA ASP A 394 -2.43 -11.80 7.26
C ASP A 394 -1.28 -12.53 6.55
N THR A 395 -1.35 -12.72 5.23
CA THR A 395 -0.29 -13.37 4.44
C THR A 395 1.06 -12.67 4.61
N LEU A 396 1.07 -11.32 4.56
CA LEU A 396 2.30 -10.54 4.69
C LEU A 396 2.81 -10.53 6.14
N VAL A 397 1.92 -10.44 7.13
CA VAL A 397 2.31 -10.51 8.55
C VAL A 397 2.92 -11.87 8.86
N ASP A 398 2.29 -12.97 8.44
CA ASP A 398 2.81 -14.32 8.66
C ASP A 398 4.20 -14.48 8.01
N ALA A 399 4.36 -14.06 6.75
CA ALA A 399 5.64 -14.15 6.06
C ALA A 399 6.76 -13.32 6.74
N VAL A 400 6.41 -12.15 7.28
CA VAL A 400 7.34 -11.28 8.03
C VAL A 400 7.69 -11.91 9.38
N LEU A 401 6.71 -12.38 10.14
CA LEU A 401 6.95 -12.99 11.45
C LEU A 401 7.72 -14.30 11.36
N ASP A 402 7.36 -15.17 10.41
CA ASP A 402 8.09 -16.42 10.15
C ASP A 402 9.55 -16.15 9.77
N GLY A 403 9.76 -15.13 8.93
CA GLY A 403 11.10 -14.78 8.46
C GLY A 403 11.96 -14.08 9.53
N LEU A 404 11.40 -13.14 10.28
CA LEU A 404 12.12 -12.41 11.35
C LEU A 404 12.35 -13.28 12.58
N ASP A 405 11.43 -14.23 12.86
CA ASP A 405 11.44 -15.09 14.06
C ASP A 405 11.68 -14.25 15.35
N PRO A 406 10.74 -13.30 15.69
CA PRO A 406 10.96 -12.38 16.79
C PRO A 406 11.02 -13.12 18.13
N GLN A 407 12.02 -12.78 18.96
CA GLN A 407 12.22 -13.35 20.28
C GLN A 407 11.81 -12.37 21.37
N TRP A 408 11.39 -12.88 22.50
CA TRP A 408 11.02 -12.09 23.68
C TRP A 408 12.18 -11.15 24.11
N GLY A 409 11.85 -9.88 24.34
CA GLY A 409 12.80 -8.85 24.76
C GLY A 409 13.61 -8.21 23.64
N GLU A 410 13.36 -8.54 22.37
CA GLU A 410 14.04 -7.90 21.23
C GLU A 410 13.44 -6.52 20.92
N ASN A 411 14.29 -5.66 20.34
CA ASN A 411 13.90 -4.36 19.82
C ASN A 411 13.69 -4.44 18.31
N ALA A 412 12.61 -3.85 17.83
CA ALA A 412 12.26 -3.86 16.41
C ALA A 412 11.96 -2.47 15.86
N LEU A 413 12.25 -2.28 14.58
CA LEU A 413 11.81 -1.12 13.79
C LEU A 413 10.73 -1.55 12.80
N ASP A 414 9.63 -0.78 12.71
CA ASP A 414 8.64 -0.85 11.64
C ASP A 414 8.68 0.45 10.83
N LEU A 415 9.23 0.38 9.62
CA LEU A 415 9.47 1.54 8.76
C LEU A 415 8.45 1.59 7.63
N TYR A 416 7.85 2.77 7.43
CA TYR A 416 6.69 2.99 6.57
C TYR A 416 5.45 2.26 7.11
N CYS A 417 5.24 2.34 8.43
CA CYS A 417 4.34 1.45 9.19
C CYS A 417 2.84 1.62 8.85
N GLY A 418 2.45 2.63 8.09
CA GLY A 418 1.05 2.89 7.78
C GLY A 418 0.20 3.04 9.06
N VAL A 419 -0.84 2.21 9.19
CA VAL A 419 -1.71 2.18 10.38
C VAL A 419 -1.19 1.27 11.50
N GLY A 420 0.06 0.76 11.36
CA GLY A 420 0.79 0.02 12.39
C GLY A 420 0.66 -1.51 12.34
N LEU A 421 0.34 -2.09 11.18
CA LEU A 421 0.06 -3.52 11.04
C LEU A 421 1.22 -4.40 11.53
N PHE A 422 2.43 -4.19 10.99
CA PHE A 422 3.62 -4.95 11.38
C PHE A 422 4.08 -4.59 12.80
N ALA A 423 4.00 -3.29 13.18
CA ALA A 423 4.36 -2.86 14.54
C ALA A 423 3.53 -3.58 15.60
N GLY A 424 2.21 -3.73 15.39
CA GLY A 424 1.34 -4.45 16.31
C GLY A 424 1.70 -5.94 16.41
N ALA A 425 1.93 -6.58 15.26
CA ALA A 425 2.31 -8.00 15.21
C ALA A 425 3.67 -8.27 15.86
N LEU A 426 4.66 -7.40 15.62
CA LEU A 426 5.98 -7.48 16.26
C LEU A 426 5.90 -7.25 17.78
N ALA A 427 5.12 -6.24 18.22
CA ALA A 427 4.99 -5.92 19.63
C ALA A 427 4.42 -7.08 20.46
N ASP A 428 3.48 -7.83 19.89
CA ASP A 428 2.94 -9.04 20.54
C ASP A 428 4.01 -10.14 20.70
N ARG A 429 4.93 -10.26 19.74
CA ARG A 429 5.98 -11.28 19.74
C ARG A 429 7.15 -10.94 20.65
N VAL A 430 7.62 -9.69 20.61
CA VAL A 430 8.75 -9.27 21.44
C VAL A 430 8.38 -9.06 22.91
N GLY A 431 7.08 -8.93 23.20
CA GLY A 431 6.55 -8.85 24.56
C GLY A 431 6.94 -7.59 25.32
N GLU A 432 6.64 -7.54 26.62
CA GLU A 432 6.79 -6.36 27.48
C GLU A 432 8.24 -5.93 27.69
N GLU A 433 9.20 -6.84 27.54
CA GLU A 433 10.63 -6.55 27.68
C GLU A 433 11.26 -6.03 26.41
N GLY A 434 10.60 -6.25 25.24
CA GLY A 434 10.98 -5.72 23.97
C GLY A 434 10.35 -4.36 23.68
N ALA A 435 10.77 -3.71 22.59
CA ALA A 435 10.20 -2.44 22.16
C ALA A 435 10.12 -2.36 20.64
N VAL A 436 9.08 -1.67 20.12
CA VAL A 436 8.91 -1.40 18.70
C VAL A 436 8.87 0.10 18.46
N LEU A 437 9.75 0.61 17.58
CA LEU A 437 9.64 1.95 17.04
C LEU A 437 9.06 1.88 15.62
N ALA A 438 7.91 2.51 15.42
CA ALA A 438 7.23 2.63 14.14
C ALA A 438 7.36 4.05 13.57
N ILE A 439 7.68 4.19 12.29
CA ILE A 439 7.86 5.47 11.60
C ILE A 439 6.94 5.54 10.37
N GLU A 440 6.15 6.61 10.30
CA GLU A 440 5.22 6.87 9.20
C GLU A 440 5.15 8.38 8.89
N SER A 441 5.12 8.72 7.61
CA SER A 441 5.08 10.11 7.16
C SER A 441 3.68 10.71 7.07
N SER A 442 2.66 9.88 6.88
CA SER A 442 1.25 10.30 6.80
C SER A 442 0.70 10.61 8.19
N LYS A 443 0.38 11.88 8.44
CA LYS A 443 -0.20 12.30 9.73
C LYS A 443 -1.47 11.53 10.08
N GLN A 444 -2.32 11.24 9.08
CA GLN A 444 -3.57 10.52 9.31
C GLN A 444 -3.31 9.04 9.65
N ALA A 445 -2.39 8.39 8.95
CA ALA A 445 -2.00 7.03 9.26
C ALA A 445 -1.39 6.91 10.66
N VAL A 446 -0.58 7.90 11.09
CA VAL A 446 -0.04 7.96 12.47
C VAL A 446 -1.15 8.11 13.52
N VAL A 447 -2.20 8.92 13.24
CA VAL A 447 -3.36 9.02 14.15
C VAL A 447 -4.06 7.67 14.27
N ASP A 448 -4.27 6.97 13.15
CA ASP A 448 -4.87 5.66 13.17
C ASP A 448 -3.97 4.62 13.85
N ALA A 449 -2.66 4.62 13.57
CA ALA A 449 -1.69 3.72 14.22
C ALA A 449 -1.67 3.89 15.75
N ARG A 450 -1.65 5.14 16.24
CA ARG A 450 -1.72 5.44 17.68
C ARG A 450 -3.03 4.97 18.31
N HIS A 451 -4.13 5.07 17.58
CA HIS A 451 -5.43 4.53 18.03
C HIS A 451 -5.40 2.99 18.07
N ASN A 452 -4.93 2.37 17.02
CA ASN A 452 -4.92 0.92 16.85
C ASN A 452 -4.02 0.22 17.88
N LEU A 453 -2.90 0.86 18.23
CA LEU A 453 -1.87 0.29 19.10
C LEU A 453 -1.88 0.90 20.51
N ALA A 454 -2.94 1.65 20.87
CA ALA A 454 -3.03 2.36 22.16
C ALA A 454 -2.94 1.45 23.41
N VAL A 455 -3.22 0.16 23.25
CA VAL A 455 -3.14 -0.84 24.32
C VAL A 455 -1.76 -1.49 24.49
N LEU A 456 -0.82 -1.18 23.57
CA LEU A 456 0.54 -1.72 23.56
C LEU A 456 1.52 -0.68 24.13
N ASP A 457 1.96 -0.90 25.38
CA ASP A 457 2.86 0.03 26.07
C ASP A 457 4.32 -0.06 25.55
N ASN A 458 4.64 -1.08 24.73
CA ASN A 458 5.96 -1.31 24.15
C ASN A 458 6.09 -0.76 22.72
N VAL A 459 5.10 0.00 22.18
CA VAL A 459 5.13 0.59 20.85
C VAL A 459 5.26 2.10 20.92
N ARG A 460 6.22 2.65 20.20
CA ARG A 460 6.38 4.09 19.98
C ARG A 460 6.16 4.41 18.51
N ILE A 461 5.32 5.41 18.20
CA ILE A 461 4.99 5.81 16.84
C ILE A 461 5.40 7.25 16.59
N GLU A 462 6.25 7.45 15.59
CA GLU A 462 6.77 8.76 15.18
C GLU A 462 6.23 9.16 13.81
N CYS A 463 5.98 10.47 13.66
CA CYS A 463 5.41 11.05 12.44
C CYS A 463 6.47 11.88 11.71
N ASP A 464 7.19 11.26 10.81
CA ASP A 464 8.12 11.92 9.86
C ASP A 464 8.47 10.94 8.74
N ARG A 465 9.23 11.41 7.76
CA ARG A 465 9.81 10.54 6.73
C ARG A 465 10.94 9.70 7.34
N VAL A 466 10.97 8.42 6.97
CA VAL A 466 11.99 7.46 7.43
C VAL A 466 13.39 8.01 7.18
N GLU A 467 13.67 8.49 5.97
CA GLU A 467 14.98 9.00 5.55
C GLU A 467 15.44 10.20 6.39
N THR A 468 14.49 10.97 6.92
CA THR A 468 14.76 12.18 7.70
C THR A 468 14.89 11.88 9.19
N LEU A 469 14.00 11.05 9.70
CA LEU A 469 13.88 10.81 11.13
C LEU A 469 14.88 9.76 11.63
N LEU A 470 15.03 8.65 10.94
CA LEU A 470 15.82 7.51 11.39
C LEU A 470 17.25 7.92 11.82
N PRO A 471 17.99 8.76 11.08
CA PRO A 471 19.31 9.26 11.51
C PRO A 471 19.28 10.11 12.77
N ARG A 472 18.14 10.65 13.17
CA ARG A 472 17.96 11.56 14.32
C ARG A 472 17.41 10.87 15.55
N THR A 473 16.99 9.62 15.46
CA THR A 473 16.43 8.87 16.59
C THR A 473 17.45 8.61 17.69
N GLY A 474 18.75 8.66 17.37
CA GLY A 474 19.82 8.26 18.27
C GLY A 474 19.92 6.75 18.49
N ILE A 475 19.14 5.96 17.73
CA ILE A 475 19.23 4.50 17.76
C ILE A 475 20.50 4.07 17.02
N THR A 476 21.35 3.34 17.70
CA THR A 476 22.64 2.85 17.16
C THR A 476 22.63 1.34 16.91
N ALA A 477 21.64 0.62 17.42
CA ALA A 477 21.46 -0.81 17.20
C ALA A 477 19.99 -1.21 17.38
N THR A 478 19.59 -2.27 16.67
CA THR A 478 18.27 -2.92 16.82
C THR A 478 18.42 -4.42 16.51
N ASP A 479 17.51 -5.24 17.00
CA ASP A 479 17.55 -6.69 16.73
C ASP A 479 16.85 -7.02 15.40
N LEU A 480 15.74 -6.35 15.12
CA LEU A 480 14.87 -6.62 13.98
C LEU A 480 14.46 -5.34 13.25
N ILE A 481 14.27 -5.47 11.93
CA ILE A 481 13.72 -4.41 11.09
C ILE A 481 12.66 -5.03 10.16
N VAL A 482 11.50 -4.39 10.05
CA VAL A 482 10.59 -4.57 8.93
C VAL A 482 10.45 -3.24 8.18
N LEU A 483 10.42 -3.30 6.86
CA LEU A 483 10.16 -2.12 6.02
C LEU A 483 9.24 -2.49 4.86
N ASP A 484 8.24 -1.63 4.59
CA ASP A 484 7.31 -1.70 3.45
C ASP A 484 7.33 -0.36 2.69
N PRO A 485 8.42 -0.06 1.96
CA PRO A 485 8.60 1.23 1.33
C PRO A 485 7.68 1.40 0.11
N PRO A 486 7.47 2.66 -0.35
CA PRO A 486 6.73 2.91 -1.57
C PRO A 486 7.41 2.26 -2.80
N ARG A 487 6.72 2.23 -3.95
CA ARG A 487 7.22 1.64 -5.22
C ARG A 487 8.62 2.09 -5.64
N ALA A 488 9.09 3.22 -5.16
CA ALA A 488 10.45 3.69 -5.41
C ALA A 488 11.52 2.91 -4.62
N GLY A 489 11.14 2.08 -3.65
CA GLY A 489 12.01 1.40 -2.71
C GLY A 489 12.53 2.31 -1.60
N ALA A 490 13.38 1.77 -0.72
CA ALA A 490 14.01 2.50 0.39
C ALA A 490 15.17 3.39 -0.08
N GLY A 491 15.92 2.92 -1.09
CA GLY A 491 17.05 3.64 -1.66
C GLY A 491 18.35 3.53 -0.86
N ARG A 492 19.46 3.90 -1.51
CA ARG A 492 20.83 3.65 -1.01
C ARG A 492 21.09 4.27 0.36
N GLU A 493 20.68 5.51 0.60
CA GLU A 493 20.96 6.21 1.86
C GLU A 493 20.25 5.56 3.04
N THR A 494 18.96 5.22 2.87
CA THR A 494 18.19 4.51 3.90
C THR A 494 18.80 3.14 4.17
N VAL A 495 19.09 2.36 3.13
CA VAL A 495 19.69 1.03 3.27
C VAL A 495 21.03 1.09 4.01
N ALA A 496 21.93 2.04 3.66
CA ALA A 496 23.20 2.21 4.36
C ALA A 496 23.00 2.49 5.85
N HIS A 497 21.98 3.25 6.22
CA HIS A 497 21.64 3.52 7.62
C HIS A 497 21.15 2.25 8.34
N LEU A 498 20.27 1.48 7.70
CA LEU A 498 19.72 0.23 8.24
C LEU A 498 20.82 -0.81 8.48
N VAL A 499 21.75 -0.93 7.55
CA VAL A 499 22.94 -1.79 7.69
C VAL A 499 23.75 -1.40 8.93
N GLY A 500 23.95 -0.09 9.15
CA GLY A 500 24.69 0.43 10.32
C GLY A 500 24.05 0.10 11.67
N LEU A 501 22.76 -0.28 11.72
CA LEU A 501 22.07 -0.68 12.94
C LEU A 501 22.37 -2.12 13.37
N GLY A 502 22.97 -2.94 12.51
CA GLY A 502 23.42 -4.29 12.85
C GLY A 502 22.29 -5.27 13.19
N ALA A 503 21.10 -5.11 12.60
CA ALA A 503 19.97 -5.99 12.86
C ALA A 503 20.30 -7.46 12.49
N ARG A 504 19.94 -8.41 13.36
CA ARG A 504 20.14 -9.83 13.06
C ARG A 504 19.27 -10.32 11.91
N ARG A 505 18.09 -9.72 11.72
CA ARG A 505 17.21 -9.96 10.57
C ARG A 505 16.49 -8.69 10.13
N ILE A 506 16.33 -8.58 8.82
CA ILE A 506 15.58 -7.51 8.16
C ILE A 506 14.55 -8.16 7.25
N ALA A 507 13.27 -7.82 7.40
CA ALA A 507 12.20 -8.18 6.47
C ALA A 507 11.92 -7.00 5.55
N TYR A 508 12.08 -7.19 4.25
CA TYR A 508 11.75 -6.21 3.22
C TYR A 508 10.50 -6.65 2.46
N VAL A 509 9.38 -5.94 2.67
CA VAL A 509 8.14 -6.12 1.91
C VAL A 509 8.18 -5.20 0.69
N ALA A 510 7.81 -5.69 -0.49
CA ALA A 510 7.94 -4.93 -1.72
C ALA A 510 6.86 -5.26 -2.76
N CYS A 511 6.20 -4.23 -3.28
CA CYS A 511 5.26 -4.33 -4.39
C CYS A 511 5.91 -4.09 -5.78
N ASP A 512 7.20 -3.75 -5.84
CA ASP A 512 7.94 -3.53 -7.08
C ASP A 512 9.23 -4.36 -7.10
N PRO A 513 9.33 -5.39 -7.96
CA PRO A 513 10.49 -6.29 -8.00
C PRO A 513 11.79 -5.63 -8.45
N ALA A 514 11.73 -4.53 -9.22
CA ALA A 514 12.94 -3.80 -9.63
C ALA A 514 13.50 -2.97 -8.47
N ALA A 515 12.62 -2.29 -7.71
CA ALA A 515 13.03 -1.56 -6.52
C ALA A 515 13.61 -2.50 -5.46
N LEU A 516 12.95 -3.65 -5.21
CA LEU A 516 13.46 -4.69 -4.32
C LEU A 516 14.84 -5.15 -4.76
N SER A 517 14.99 -5.59 -6.02
CA SER A 517 16.26 -6.13 -6.52
C SER A 517 17.41 -5.10 -6.43
N ARG A 518 17.14 -3.83 -6.74
CA ARG A 518 18.12 -2.75 -6.59
C ARG A 518 18.53 -2.57 -5.13
N ASP A 519 17.56 -2.54 -4.21
CA ASP A 519 17.84 -2.32 -2.79
C ASP A 519 18.52 -3.54 -2.16
N LEU A 520 18.23 -4.78 -2.62
CA LEU A 520 19.00 -5.98 -2.26
C LEU A 520 20.47 -5.88 -2.64
N ALA A 521 20.79 -5.25 -3.80
CA ALA A 521 22.19 -4.98 -4.15
C ALA A 521 22.85 -4.05 -3.13
N PHE A 522 22.18 -3.01 -2.66
CA PHE A 522 22.71 -2.09 -1.63
C PHE A 522 22.91 -2.78 -0.28
N PHE A 523 21.98 -3.65 0.13
CA PHE A 523 22.14 -4.47 1.34
C PHE A 523 23.35 -5.40 1.23
N ARG A 524 23.57 -6.03 0.06
CA ARG A 524 24.74 -6.90 -0.17
C ARG A 524 26.06 -6.12 -0.10
N GLU A 525 26.11 -4.92 -0.70
CA GLU A 525 27.26 -4.02 -0.56
C GLU A 525 27.56 -3.67 0.92
N GLY A 526 26.52 -3.63 1.75
CA GLY A 526 26.59 -3.37 3.18
C GLY A 526 26.83 -4.61 4.06
N GLY A 527 27.10 -5.79 3.47
CA GLY A 527 27.39 -7.00 4.24
C GLY A 527 26.16 -7.80 4.71
N TYR A 528 24.98 -7.56 4.12
CA TYR A 528 23.79 -8.40 4.31
C TYR A 528 23.56 -9.30 3.10
N ARG A 529 22.95 -10.44 3.30
CA ARG A 529 22.52 -11.34 2.22
C ARG A 529 21.05 -11.71 2.38
N PRO A 530 20.29 -11.88 1.30
CA PRO A 530 18.97 -12.51 1.39
C PRO A 530 19.15 -13.99 1.74
N VAL A 531 18.33 -14.47 2.67
CA VAL A 531 18.29 -15.88 3.10
C VAL A 531 16.96 -16.54 2.77
N SER A 532 15.92 -15.75 2.56
CA SER A 532 14.60 -16.18 2.11
C SER A 532 13.97 -15.09 1.28
N LEU A 533 13.31 -15.47 0.19
CA LEU A 533 12.46 -14.62 -0.62
C LEU A 533 11.19 -15.37 -0.96
N ARG A 534 10.05 -14.81 -0.61
CA ARG A 534 8.73 -15.31 -0.99
C ARG A 534 8.04 -14.29 -1.89
N ALA A 535 7.29 -14.77 -2.87
CA ALA A 535 6.53 -13.91 -3.78
C ALA A 535 5.07 -14.37 -3.83
N PHE A 536 4.12 -13.42 -3.74
CA PHE A 536 2.70 -13.69 -3.55
C PHE A 536 1.86 -13.09 -4.67
N ASP A 537 0.96 -13.87 -5.26
CA ASP A 537 -0.02 -13.43 -6.26
C ASP A 537 -1.23 -12.77 -5.59
N LEU A 538 -1.01 -11.61 -4.95
CA LEU A 538 -2.07 -10.82 -4.28
C LEU A 538 -2.92 -10.00 -5.25
N PHE A 539 -2.53 -9.93 -6.53
CA PHE A 539 -3.24 -9.14 -7.54
C PHE A 539 -3.47 -9.95 -8.82
N PRO A 540 -4.26 -11.03 -8.76
CA PRO A 540 -4.60 -11.79 -9.95
C PRO A 540 -5.19 -10.92 -11.06
N MET A 541 -5.01 -11.30 -12.32
CA MET A 541 -5.38 -10.55 -13.53
C MET A 541 -4.52 -9.31 -13.81
N THR A 542 -3.56 -8.97 -12.94
CA THR A 542 -2.63 -7.86 -13.11
C THR A 542 -1.19 -8.33 -13.09
N HIS A 543 -0.27 -7.48 -13.53
CA HIS A 543 1.17 -7.74 -13.47
C HIS A 543 1.78 -7.55 -12.09
N HIS A 544 1.03 -7.03 -11.12
CA HIS A 544 1.48 -6.76 -9.77
C HIS A 544 1.55 -8.05 -8.93
N PHE A 545 2.50 -8.08 -8.01
CA PHE A 545 2.64 -9.09 -6.98
C PHE A 545 3.46 -8.50 -5.82
N GLU A 546 3.40 -9.13 -4.66
CA GLU A 546 4.17 -8.72 -3.49
C GLU A 546 5.30 -9.71 -3.23
N CYS A 547 6.40 -9.18 -2.67
CA CYS A 547 7.53 -9.96 -2.23
C CYS A 547 7.84 -9.69 -0.76
N VAL A 548 8.30 -10.71 -0.04
CA VAL A 548 8.90 -10.58 1.29
C VAL A 548 10.29 -11.20 1.24
N ALA A 549 11.33 -10.37 1.38
CA ALA A 549 12.72 -10.81 1.44
C ALA A 549 13.23 -10.71 2.88
N ILE A 550 13.87 -11.77 3.36
CA ILE A 550 14.52 -11.80 4.67
C ILE A 550 16.04 -11.74 4.46
N LEU A 551 16.67 -10.79 5.14
CA LEU A 551 18.10 -10.58 5.07
C LEU A 551 18.76 -10.81 6.43
N GLU A 552 19.97 -11.39 6.38
CA GLU A 552 20.85 -11.60 7.54
C GLU A 552 22.23 -11.01 7.24
N PRO A 553 22.97 -10.55 8.26
CA PRO A 553 24.36 -10.18 8.06
C PRO A 553 25.15 -11.40 7.56
N VAL A 554 26.10 -11.15 6.65
CA VAL A 554 27.09 -12.18 6.27
C VAL A 554 27.98 -12.41 7.50
N GLY A 555 27.96 -13.62 8.07
CA GLY A 555 28.82 -13.97 9.20
C GLY A 555 30.29 -13.70 8.84
N GLU A 556 31.07 -13.22 9.82
CA GLU A 556 32.52 -13.09 9.72
C GLU A 556 33.19 -14.47 9.52
#